data_add7b550a0f8aa1e9065c45a5ab876f2
#
_entry.id   add7b550a0f8aa1e9065c45a5ab876f2
#
_cell.length_a   1.000
_cell.length_b   1.000
_cell.length_c   1.000
_cell.angle_alpha   90.00
_cell.angle_beta   90.00
_cell.angle_gamma   90.00
#
_symmetry.space_group_name_H-M   'P 1'
#
loop_
_entity.id
_entity.type
_entity.pdbx_description
1 polymer ?
#
loop_
_entity_poly.entity_id
_entity_poly.type
_entity_poly.pdbx_seq_one_letter_code
_entity_poly.pdbx_strand_id
1 'polypeptide(L)'
;MRREYKVRVWRCIAFVGLFLCFLLGLGVGAYAQNANDILGKAAAAYENSNGISASFTMFTRSAGQNAGESFEGTIQMKGDKFTLVTPEALTWFNGTTQWTYVERNDEVNVTNPTGEELQFTNPALLLNSYKKGFTAAYKGESTAPNGKAAYDVELTPKKKWG
;
A
#
# COMPACT_ATOMS: atom_id res chain seq x y z
N MET A 1 -51.50 47.57 12.98
CA MET A 1 -50.71 46.63 13.74
C MET A 1 -49.97 45.67 12.80
N ARG A 2 -48.79 46.05 12.36
CA ARG A 2 -47.88 45.20 11.56
C ARG A 2 -46.53 45.26 12.22
N ARG A 3 -46.22 44.26 13.05
CA ARG A 3 -44.87 44.06 13.57
C ARG A 3 -44.57 42.58 13.67
N GLU A 4 -43.32 42.28 13.29
CA GLU A 4 -42.49 41.25 13.91
C GLU A 4 -42.53 39.84 13.33
N TYR A 5 -42.27 39.65 12.01
CA TYR A 5 -41.86 38.32 11.53
C TYR A 5 -40.59 38.25 10.67
N LYS A 6 -39.84 39.38 10.51
CA LYS A 6 -38.66 39.38 9.60
C LYS A 6 -37.34 39.04 10.29
N VAL A 7 -37.23 39.00 11.58
CA VAL A 7 -35.94 38.89 12.27
C VAL A 7 -35.54 37.42 12.61
N ARG A 8 -36.50 36.50 12.67
CA ARG A 8 -36.22 35.11 13.10
C ARG A 8 -35.75 34.19 11.93
N VAL A 9 -36.14 34.48 10.71
CA VAL A 9 -35.83 33.62 9.56
C VAL A 9 -34.35 33.73 9.14
N TRP A 10 -33.77 34.94 9.27
CA TRP A 10 -32.35 35.15 8.90
C TRP A 10 -31.36 34.50 9.86
N ARG A 11 -31.70 34.40 11.13
CA ARG A 11 -30.83 33.71 12.10
C ARG A 11 -30.83 32.19 11.92
N CYS A 12 -31.93 31.59 11.51
CA CYS A 12 -32.01 30.16 11.23
C CYS A 12 -31.25 29.79 9.94
N ILE A 13 -31.29 30.61 8.90
CA ILE A 13 -30.56 30.37 7.64
C ILE A 13 -29.05 30.45 7.86
N ALA A 14 -28.56 31.39 8.70
CA ALA A 14 -27.16 31.52 9.03
C ALA A 14 -26.62 30.29 9.80
N PHE A 15 -27.41 29.72 10.72
CA PHE A 15 -27.02 28.52 11.46
C PHE A 15 -27.04 27.25 10.61
N VAL A 16 -28.01 27.11 9.70
CA VAL A 16 -28.07 25.97 8.77
C VAL A 16 -26.92 26.02 7.76
N GLY A 17 -26.56 27.22 7.25
CA GLY A 17 -25.41 27.38 6.35
C GLY A 17 -24.08 27.06 7.03
N LEU A 18 -23.88 27.48 8.29
CA LEU A 18 -22.66 27.18 9.05
C LEU A 18 -22.54 25.69 9.40
N PHE A 19 -23.67 25.03 9.70
CA PHE A 19 -23.70 23.59 10.00
C PHE A 19 -23.45 22.74 8.74
N LEU A 20 -23.94 23.18 7.58
CA LEU A 20 -23.70 22.50 6.31
C LEU A 20 -22.23 22.60 5.84
N CYS A 21 -21.56 23.75 6.07
CA CYS A 21 -20.12 23.90 5.82
C CYS A 21 -19.26 23.02 6.74
N PHE A 22 -19.72 22.78 7.98
CA PHE A 22 -18.99 21.93 8.91
C PHE A 22 -19.07 20.44 8.52
N LEU A 23 -20.16 20.00 7.87
CA LEU A 23 -20.33 18.63 7.37
C LEU A 23 -19.50 18.33 6.13
N LEU A 24 -19.13 19.33 5.32
CA LEU A 24 -18.33 19.15 4.10
C LEU A 24 -16.81 19.11 4.37
N GLY A 25 -16.35 19.52 5.56
CA GLY A 25 -14.94 19.57 5.93
C GLY A 25 -14.37 18.28 6.52
N LEU A 26 -15.17 17.27 6.83
CA LEU A 26 -14.74 16.08 7.58
C LEU A 26 -14.43 14.84 6.73
N GLY A 27 -14.59 14.94 5.40
CA GLY A 27 -14.53 13.74 4.54
C GLY A 27 -13.13 13.26 4.14
N VAL A 28 -12.11 14.10 4.17
CA VAL A 28 -10.81 13.77 3.56
C VAL A 28 -9.83 13.10 4.55
N GLY A 29 -9.99 13.34 5.85
CA GLY A 29 -9.10 12.76 6.88
C GLY A 29 -9.39 11.29 7.20
N ALA A 30 -10.63 10.84 7.01
CA ALA A 30 -11.06 9.49 7.38
C ALA A 30 -10.43 8.39 6.49
N TYR A 31 -10.24 8.68 5.19
CA TYR A 31 -9.67 7.70 4.26
C TYR A 31 -8.17 7.45 4.50
N ALA A 32 -7.39 8.48 4.82
CA ALA A 32 -5.95 8.33 5.07
C ALA A 32 -5.68 7.57 6.38
N GLN A 33 -6.48 7.81 7.41
CA GLN A 33 -6.38 7.10 8.68
C GLN A 33 -6.72 5.61 8.52
N ASN A 34 -7.73 5.29 7.72
CA ASN A 34 -8.13 3.92 7.45
C ASN A 34 -7.03 3.13 6.69
N ALA A 35 -6.37 3.73 5.68
CA ALA A 35 -5.27 3.10 4.96
C ALA A 35 -4.09 2.75 5.88
N ASN A 36 -3.70 3.65 6.77
CA ASN A 36 -2.63 3.41 7.75
C ASN A 36 -3.00 2.33 8.77
N ASP A 37 -4.27 2.26 9.18
CA ASP A 37 -4.75 1.22 10.09
C ASP A 37 -4.75 -0.16 9.42
N ILE A 38 -5.17 -0.24 8.15
CA ILE A 38 -5.15 -1.48 7.37
C ILE A 38 -3.72 -1.99 7.23
N LEU A 39 -2.80 -1.14 6.79
CA LEU A 39 -1.39 -1.52 6.63
C LEU A 39 -0.73 -1.83 7.98
N GLY A 40 -1.07 -1.12 9.04
CA GLY A 40 -0.60 -1.41 10.40
C GLY A 40 -1.06 -2.76 10.92
N LYS A 41 -2.32 -3.14 10.67
CA LYS A 41 -2.85 -4.47 11.01
C LYS A 41 -2.17 -5.57 10.19
N ALA A 42 -1.90 -5.33 8.90
CA ALA A 42 -1.18 -6.27 8.05
C ALA A 42 0.26 -6.48 8.54
N ALA A 43 0.97 -5.41 8.91
CA ALA A 43 2.31 -5.48 9.48
C ALA A 43 2.32 -6.27 10.81
N ALA A 44 1.39 -5.96 11.72
CA ALA A 44 1.28 -6.66 13.00
C ALA A 44 0.92 -8.14 12.82
N ALA A 45 0.04 -8.48 11.86
CA ALA A 45 -0.29 -9.87 11.54
C ALA A 45 0.94 -10.63 11.01
N TYR A 46 1.77 -9.97 10.20
CA TYR A 46 3.03 -10.53 9.73
C TYR A 46 4.01 -10.77 10.87
N GLU A 47 4.26 -9.77 11.72
CA GLU A 47 5.19 -9.86 12.85
C GLU A 47 4.82 -10.96 13.86
N ASN A 48 3.51 -11.16 14.08
CA ASN A 48 2.99 -12.20 14.97
C ASN A 48 2.87 -13.58 14.31
N SER A 49 3.19 -13.72 13.02
CA SER A 49 3.12 -14.99 12.29
C SER A 49 4.43 -15.79 12.42
N ASN A 50 4.34 -17.09 12.22
CA ASN A 50 5.54 -17.95 12.05
C ASN A 50 6.12 -17.89 10.63
N GLY A 51 5.75 -16.90 9.86
CA GLY A 51 6.05 -16.72 8.46
C GLY A 51 4.79 -16.76 7.60
N ILE A 52 4.90 -16.25 6.38
CA ILE A 52 3.82 -16.25 5.40
C ILE A 52 4.27 -16.91 4.11
N SER A 53 3.31 -17.47 3.39
CA SER A 53 3.44 -17.89 1.99
C SER A 53 2.31 -17.26 1.21
N ALA A 54 2.64 -16.62 0.09
CA ALA A 54 1.66 -15.94 -0.76
C ALA A 54 2.01 -16.12 -2.24
N SER A 55 0.97 -16.18 -3.08
CA SER A 55 1.09 -15.97 -4.52
C SER A 55 0.67 -14.54 -4.85
N PHE A 56 1.27 -13.95 -5.85
CA PHE A 56 0.97 -12.59 -6.30
C PHE A 56 0.97 -12.51 -7.83
N THR A 57 0.24 -11.53 -8.35
CA THR A 57 0.36 -11.10 -9.75
C THR A 57 0.90 -9.68 -9.76
N MET A 58 1.96 -9.43 -10.50
CA MET A 58 2.55 -8.11 -10.67
C MET A 58 2.22 -7.57 -12.06
N PHE A 59 1.77 -6.33 -12.13
CA PHE A 59 1.58 -5.59 -13.36
C PHE A 59 2.58 -4.43 -13.40
N THR A 60 3.35 -4.36 -14.47
CA THR A 60 4.28 -3.25 -14.71
C THR A 60 3.84 -2.48 -15.95
N ARG A 61 3.83 -1.17 -15.87
CA ARG A 61 3.51 -0.29 -16.98
C ARG A 61 4.42 0.93 -16.95
N SER A 62 5.12 1.17 -18.03
CA SER A 62 5.90 2.39 -18.18
C SER A 62 4.99 3.59 -18.42
N ALA A 63 5.38 4.76 -17.92
CA ALA A 63 4.64 6.00 -18.13
C ALA A 63 4.50 6.28 -19.64
N GLY A 64 3.26 6.51 -20.09
CA GLY A 64 2.96 6.77 -21.52
C GLY A 64 2.72 5.54 -22.38
N GLN A 65 2.81 4.32 -21.86
CA GLN A 65 2.44 3.10 -22.58
C GLN A 65 1.03 2.63 -22.20
N ASN A 66 0.26 2.17 -23.19
CA ASN A 66 -1.08 1.63 -23.00
C ASN A 66 -1.07 0.13 -22.65
N ALA A 67 0.00 -0.58 -22.98
CA ALA A 67 0.20 -1.99 -22.64
C ALA A 67 1.21 -2.11 -21.49
N GLY A 68 0.93 -3.02 -20.57
CA GLY A 68 1.84 -3.41 -19.49
C GLY A 68 2.14 -4.90 -19.58
N GLU A 69 3.17 -5.33 -18.89
CA GLU A 69 3.51 -6.73 -18.70
C GLU A 69 2.96 -7.21 -17.36
N SER A 70 2.51 -8.45 -17.30
CA SER A 70 2.13 -9.08 -16.05
C SER A 70 2.84 -10.41 -15.88
N PHE A 71 3.20 -10.71 -14.64
CA PHE A 71 3.73 -12.02 -14.29
C PHE A 71 3.19 -12.45 -12.91
N GLU A 72 3.17 -13.75 -12.71
CA GLU A 72 2.82 -14.35 -11.43
C GLU A 72 4.07 -14.81 -10.70
N GLY A 73 4.01 -14.78 -9.38
CA GLY A 73 5.10 -15.25 -8.54
C GLY A 73 4.60 -15.77 -7.21
N THR A 74 5.51 -16.38 -6.46
CA THR A 74 5.27 -16.81 -5.08
C THR A 74 6.35 -16.25 -4.18
N ILE A 75 5.97 -15.93 -2.95
CA ILE A 75 6.89 -15.48 -1.92
C ILE A 75 6.65 -16.24 -0.64
N GLN A 76 7.73 -16.63 0.03
CA GLN A 76 7.73 -17.16 1.38
C GLN A 76 8.61 -16.26 2.24
N MET A 77 8.10 -15.82 3.37
CA MET A 77 8.83 -14.90 4.26
C MET A 77 8.74 -15.33 5.72
N LYS A 78 9.84 -15.13 6.45
CA LYS A 78 9.89 -15.29 7.92
C LYS A 78 10.89 -14.30 8.51
N GLY A 79 10.40 -13.35 9.30
CA GLY A 79 11.21 -12.22 9.75
C GLY A 79 11.74 -11.42 8.55
N ASP A 80 13.02 -11.20 8.47
CA ASP A 80 13.69 -10.53 7.38
C ASP A 80 14.13 -11.44 6.22
N LYS A 81 13.95 -12.76 6.36
CA LYS A 81 14.33 -13.76 5.36
C LYS A 81 13.19 -14.02 4.39
N PHE A 82 13.53 -14.25 3.13
CA PHE A 82 12.53 -14.61 2.12
C PHE A 82 13.08 -15.51 1.01
N THR A 83 12.16 -16.17 0.34
CA THR A 83 12.33 -16.82 -0.96
C THR A 83 11.28 -16.25 -1.90
N LEU A 84 11.70 -15.75 -3.05
CA LEU A 84 10.85 -15.17 -4.08
C LEU A 84 11.05 -15.94 -5.37
N VAL A 85 9.98 -16.48 -5.94
CA VAL A 85 9.97 -17.19 -7.21
C VAL A 85 9.18 -16.37 -8.21
N THR A 86 9.78 -16.06 -9.32
CA THR A 86 9.17 -15.44 -10.50
C THR A 86 9.46 -16.29 -11.74
N PRO A 87 8.82 -16.05 -12.89
CA PRO A 87 9.14 -16.77 -14.12
C PRO A 87 10.58 -16.62 -14.59
N GLU A 88 11.28 -15.56 -14.19
CA GLU A 88 12.62 -15.25 -14.67
C GLU A 88 13.71 -15.61 -13.67
N ALA A 89 13.39 -15.68 -12.39
CA ALA A 89 14.38 -15.81 -11.33
C ALA A 89 13.85 -16.45 -10.05
N LEU A 90 14.75 -17.10 -9.33
CA LEU A 90 14.54 -17.58 -7.97
C LEU A 90 15.51 -16.85 -7.04
N THR A 91 14.96 -16.11 -6.08
CA THR A 91 15.74 -15.30 -5.15
C THR A 91 15.61 -15.82 -3.73
N TRP A 92 16.73 -15.97 -3.04
CA TRP A 92 16.79 -16.23 -1.59
C TRP A 92 17.48 -15.08 -0.88
N PHE A 93 16.99 -14.72 0.28
CA PHE A 93 17.61 -13.76 1.18
C PHE A 93 17.62 -14.31 2.60
N ASN A 94 18.77 -14.30 3.26
CA ASN A 94 18.93 -14.84 4.60
C ASN A 94 18.97 -13.80 5.72
N GLY A 95 18.68 -12.54 5.38
CA GLY A 95 18.79 -11.39 6.29
C GLY A 95 20.06 -10.55 6.05
N THR A 96 21.02 -11.04 5.28
CA THR A 96 22.29 -10.36 4.97
C THR A 96 22.65 -10.51 3.50
N THR A 97 22.67 -11.74 3.01
CA THR A 97 23.07 -12.07 1.62
C THR A 97 21.86 -12.48 0.81
N GLN A 98 21.82 -12.02 -0.41
CA GLN A 98 20.84 -12.36 -1.40
C GLN A 98 21.52 -13.16 -2.52
N TRP A 99 20.90 -14.27 -2.89
CA TRP A 99 21.24 -15.09 -4.05
C TRP A 99 20.08 -15.03 -5.03
N THR A 100 20.37 -14.68 -6.27
CA THR A 100 19.37 -14.67 -7.34
C THR A 100 19.85 -15.57 -8.47
N TYR A 101 19.19 -16.70 -8.63
CA TYR A 101 19.39 -17.60 -9.75
C TYR A 101 18.53 -17.14 -10.92
N VAL A 102 19.16 -16.92 -12.06
CA VAL A 102 18.52 -16.52 -13.33
C VAL A 102 18.56 -17.71 -14.27
N GLU A 103 17.42 -18.37 -14.45
CA GLU A 103 17.31 -19.61 -15.24
C GLU A 103 17.79 -19.45 -16.67
N ARG A 104 17.47 -18.33 -17.31
CA ARG A 104 17.86 -18.06 -18.71
C ARG A 104 19.37 -18.11 -18.96
N ASN A 105 20.16 -17.70 -17.99
CA ASN A 105 21.61 -17.59 -18.08
C ASN A 105 22.35 -18.71 -17.33
N ASP A 106 21.62 -19.52 -16.56
CA ASP A 106 22.17 -20.50 -15.60
C ASP A 106 23.19 -19.86 -14.64
N GLU A 107 22.89 -18.65 -14.16
CA GLU A 107 23.78 -17.85 -13.32
C GLU A 107 23.20 -17.58 -11.94
N VAL A 108 24.06 -17.56 -10.93
CA VAL A 108 23.71 -17.10 -9.58
C VAL A 108 24.41 -15.79 -9.30
N ASN A 109 23.62 -14.73 -9.12
CA ASN A 109 24.13 -13.45 -8.66
C ASN A 109 24.07 -13.39 -7.13
N VAL A 110 25.17 -13.01 -6.50
CA VAL A 110 25.29 -12.90 -5.03
C VAL A 110 25.53 -11.44 -4.67
N THR A 111 24.65 -10.89 -3.82
CA THR A 111 24.72 -9.51 -3.37
C THR A 111 24.49 -9.42 -1.86
N ASN A 112 24.95 -8.33 -1.23
CA ASN A 112 24.65 -7.99 0.14
C ASN A 112 23.89 -6.65 0.12
N PRO A 113 22.58 -6.64 -0.19
CA PRO A 113 21.81 -5.42 -0.31
C PRO A 113 21.74 -4.72 1.05
N THR A 114 21.87 -3.40 1.07
CA THR A 114 21.86 -2.58 2.28
C THR A 114 20.92 -1.39 2.12
N GLY A 115 20.45 -0.84 3.25
CA GLY A 115 19.71 0.42 3.28
C GLY A 115 18.50 0.47 2.37
N GLU A 116 18.52 1.37 1.39
CA GLU A 116 17.38 1.62 0.51
C GLU A 116 17.08 0.44 -0.45
N GLU A 117 18.11 -0.30 -0.88
CA GLU A 117 17.92 -1.45 -1.79
C GLU A 117 17.04 -2.54 -1.15
N LEU A 118 17.27 -2.83 0.14
CA LEU A 118 16.45 -3.80 0.88
C LEU A 118 14.97 -3.38 0.98
N GLN A 119 14.67 -2.09 1.05
CA GLN A 119 13.29 -1.62 1.16
C GLN A 119 12.46 -1.93 -0.10
N PHE A 120 13.11 -2.04 -1.26
CA PHE A 120 12.43 -2.35 -2.52
C PHE A 120 12.39 -3.84 -2.83
N THR A 121 13.36 -4.59 -2.33
CA THR A 121 13.49 -6.02 -2.61
C THR A 121 12.83 -6.90 -1.54
N ASN A 122 12.64 -6.40 -0.32
CA ASN A 122 12.02 -7.13 0.77
C ASN A 122 10.62 -6.58 1.10
N PRO A 123 9.54 -7.29 0.72
CA PRO A 123 8.16 -6.85 0.99
C PRO A 123 7.82 -6.68 2.46
N ALA A 124 8.48 -7.41 3.37
CA ALA A 124 8.28 -7.25 4.81
C ALA A 124 8.78 -5.87 5.29
N LEU A 125 9.90 -5.41 4.73
CA LEU A 125 10.41 -4.07 5.05
C LEU A 125 9.51 -2.97 4.47
N LEU A 126 8.88 -3.19 3.32
CA LEU A 126 7.90 -2.25 2.77
C LEU A 126 6.71 -2.07 3.71
N LEU A 127 6.16 -3.16 4.28
CA LEU A 127 5.07 -3.10 5.26
C LEU A 127 5.43 -2.30 6.51
N ASN A 128 6.70 -2.28 6.92
CA ASN A 128 7.16 -1.56 8.10
C ASN A 128 7.65 -0.12 7.79
N SER A 129 8.15 0.12 6.58
CA SER A 129 8.79 1.38 6.21
C SER A 129 7.93 2.32 5.35
N TYR A 130 6.78 1.87 4.84
CA TYR A 130 5.96 2.67 3.92
C TYR A 130 5.66 4.08 4.46
N LYS A 131 5.45 4.25 5.76
CA LYS A 131 5.16 5.56 6.38
C LYS A 131 6.25 6.59 6.14
N LYS A 132 7.51 6.17 6.02
CA LYS A 132 8.66 7.06 5.80
C LYS A 132 8.73 7.53 4.35
N GLY A 133 8.50 6.61 3.39
CA GLY A 133 8.71 6.85 1.96
C GLY A 133 7.46 7.16 1.16
N PHE A 134 6.26 6.83 1.66
CA PHE A 134 5.02 6.87 0.90
C PHE A 134 3.88 7.56 1.65
N THR A 135 2.92 8.07 0.91
CA THR A 135 1.59 8.45 1.39
C THR A 135 0.63 7.32 1.02
N ALA A 136 -0.14 6.83 2.00
CA ALA A 136 -1.11 5.76 1.80
C ALA A 136 -2.51 6.33 1.61
N ALA A 137 -3.25 5.84 0.62
CA ALA A 137 -4.64 6.17 0.37
C ALA A 137 -5.48 4.89 0.25
N TYR A 138 -6.57 4.82 0.99
CA TYR A 138 -7.54 3.74 0.86
C TYR A 138 -8.38 3.94 -0.40
N LYS A 139 -8.50 2.90 -1.23
CA LYS A 139 -9.23 2.94 -2.50
C LYS A 139 -10.55 2.18 -2.48
N GLY A 140 -10.77 1.36 -1.50
CA GLY A 140 -12.00 0.59 -1.36
C GLY A 140 -11.78 -0.85 -0.94
N GLU A 141 -12.88 -1.58 -0.88
CA GLU A 141 -12.89 -3.03 -0.69
C GLU A 141 -12.85 -3.71 -2.06
N SER A 142 -12.18 -4.84 -2.12
CA SER A 142 -12.07 -5.67 -3.31
C SER A 142 -12.11 -7.16 -2.95
N THR A 143 -11.92 -8.01 -3.94
CA THR A 143 -11.81 -9.45 -3.75
C THR A 143 -10.45 -9.90 -4.25
N ALA A 144 -9.69 -10.55 -3.38
CA ALA A 144 -8.41 -11.13 -3.74
C ALA A 144 -8.60 -12.32 -4.72
N PRO A 145 -7.58 -12.73 -5.49
CA PRO A 145 -7.66 -13.85 -6.44
C PRO A 145 -8.13 -15.18 -5.83
N ASN A 146 -7.93 -15.37 -4.53
CA ASN A 146 -8.40 -16.54 -3.78
C ASN A 146 -9.86 -16.43 -3.29
N GLY A 147 -10.61 -15.40 -3.72
CA GLY A 147 -12.01 -15.17 -3.37
C GLY A 147 -12.25 -14.54 -2.00
N LYS A 148 -11.21 -14.21 -1.24
CA LYS A 148 -11.35 -13.56 0.07
C LYS A 148 -11.51 -12.05 -0.07
N ALA A 149 -12.24 -11.44 0.87
CA ALA A 149 -12.34 -9.99 0.96
C ALA A 149 -10.95 -9.37 1.15
N ALA A 150 -10.71 -8.28 0.45
CA ALA A 150 -9.45 -7.55 0.45
C ALA A 150 -9.69 -6.03 0.51
N TYR A 151 -8.64 -5.29 0.81
CA TYR A 151 -8.64 -3.83 0.82
C TYR A 151 -7.61 -3.32 -0.19
N ASP A 152 -8.02 -2.37 -1.02
CA ASP A 152 -7.13 -1.71 -1.96
C ASP A 152 -6.52 -0.47 -1.31
N VAL A 153 -5.19 -0.45 -1.27
CA VAL A 153 -4.40 0.67 -0.75
C VAL A 153 -3.40 1.12 -1.79
N GLU A 154 -3.45 2.39 -2.14
CA GLU A 154 -2.47 3.03 -3.02
C GLU A 154 -1.35 3.65 -2.19
N LEU A 155 -0.10 3.38 -2.57
CA LEU A 155 1.09 4.00 -2.01
C LEU A 155 1.71 4.95 -3.03
N THR A 156 1.73 6.24 -2.71
CA THR A 156 2.36 7.26 -3.55
C THR A 156 3.68 7.69 -2.95
N PRO A 157 4.83 7.63 -3.66
CA PRO A 157 6.11 8.09 -3.16
C PRO A 157 6.07 9.57 -2.76
N LYS A 158 6.62 9.91 -1.58
CA LYS A 158 6.71 11.32 -1.10
C LYS A 158 7.76 12.13 -1.83
N LYS A 159 8.81 11.49 -2.34
CA LYS A 159 9.83 12.10 -3.20
C LYS A 159 9.68 11.55 -4.61
N LYS A 160 9.73 12.44 -5.61
CA LYS A 160 9.88 11.98 -6.99
C LYS A 160 11.28 11.35 -7.11
N TRP A 161 11.31 10.13 -7.57
CA TRP A 161 12.55 9.47 -7.99
C TRP A 161 13.00 10.16 -9.28
N GLY A 162 14.13 10.81 -9.22
CA GLY A 162 14.76 11.46 -10.38
C GLY A 162 15.61 10.50 -11.15
#